data_a510bb85627b73826be2e8e93948448d
#
_entry.id   a510bb85627b73826be2e8e93948448d
#
_cell.length_a   1.000
_cell.length_b   1.000
_cell.length_c   1.000
_cell.angle_alpha   90.00
_cell.angle_beta   90.00
_cell.angle_gamma   90.00
#
_symmetry.space_group_name_H-M   'P 1'
#
loop_
_entity.id
_entity.type
_entity.pdbx_description
1 polymer ?
#
loop_
_entity_poly.entity_id
_entity_poly.type
_entity_poly.pdbx_seq_one_letter_code
_entity_poly.pdbx_strand_id
1 'polypeptide(L)'
;MTIISDTDELDTAEPEQTDEEDQPEQSEQPDDGFPLDTEISFPLTDHTVQSLTNLICMIHSRGALISKAIGGEFYADQTLVDAIAGHSFRSIYELIAFIREWEETNPELKGIYFADDKIIFSGFGAAPDAEHVQTFTKLAAAMNRMAITQKRVQAKDVDDSNEKYAMRIWLVRIGFGGAEYKADRRILMEHLTGHTAFRNDEEKAKWTERQKAKRDAAKAAKNAETDDQTADTDQTAEEDAE
;
A
#
# COMPACT_ATOMS: atom_id res chain seq x y z
N MET A 1 41.04 17.38 9.50
CA MET A 1 40.87 16.70 8.20
C MET A 1 40.59 15.25 8.50
N THR A 2 39.34 14.92 8.77
CA THR A 2 38.93 13.58 9.17
C THR A 2 37.82 13.17 8.22
N ILE A 3 38.12 12.20 7.40
CA ILE A 3 37.23 11.63 6.40
C ILE A 3 36.34 10.61 7.12
N ILE A 4 35.04 10.87 7.14
CA ILE A 4 34.05 9.90 7.62
C ILE A 4 33.56 9.18 6.37
N SER A 5 33.84 7.87 6.31
CA SER A 5 33.30 6.97 5.29
C SER A 5 31.90 6.59 5.67
N ASP A 6 30.92 7.05 4.88
CA ASP A 6 29.55 6.56 4.90
C ASP A 6 29.53 5.17 4.24
N THR A 7 29.32 4.15 5.04
CA THR A 7 28.96 2.82 4.55
C THR A 7 27.45 2.71 4.54
N ASP A 8 26.89 2.79 3.32
CA ASP A 8 25.51 2.41 3.04
C ASP A 8 25.29 0.93 3.41
N GLU A 9 24.73 0.69 4.59
CA GLU A 9 24.14 -0.59 4.92
C GLU A 9 22.75 -0.68 4.25
N LEU A 10 22.73 -1.37 3.12
CA LEU A 10 21.52 -1.89 2.50
C LEU A 10 20.88 -2.90 3.47
N ASP A 11 19.87 -2.44 4.19
CA ASP A 11 18.99 -3.27 5.02
C ASP A 11 18.25 -4.28 4.11
N THR A 12 18.84 -5.47 3.97
CA THR A 12 18.22 -6.62 3.34
C THR A 12 17.24 -7.22 4.35
N ALA A 13 16.00 -6.74 4.31
CA ALA A 13 14.90 -7.38 5.02
C ALA A 13 14.79 -8.84 4.55
N GLU A 14 15.20 -9.78 5.39
CA GLU A 14 14.94 -11.20 5.21
C GLU A 14 13.42 -11.42 5.15
N PRO A 15 12.93 -12.31 4.27
CA PRO A 15 11.53 -12.69 4.28
C PRO A 15 11.25 -13.48 5.56
N GLU A 16 10.39 -12.93 6.41
CA GLU A 16 9.87 -13.63 7.59
C GLU A 16 9.32 -14.99 7.16
N GLN A 17 9.90 -16.05 7.73
CA GLN A 17 9.35 -17.41 7.65
C GLN A 17 7.99 -17.40 8.30
N THR A 18 6.99 -17.82 7.56
CA THR A 18 5.66 -18.12 8.09
C THR A 18 5.76 -19.37 8.93
N ASP A 19 5.85 -19.22 10.24
CA ASP A 19 5.53 -20.31 11.17
C ASP A 19 4.01 -20.49 11.16
N GLU A 20 3.58 -21.59 10.57
CA GLU A 20 2.24 -22.16 10.75
C GLU A 20 2.18 -22.74 12.17
N GLU A 21 1.02 -22.56 12.75
CA GLU A 21 0.44 -23.07 13.99
C GLU A 21 0.23 -22.02 15.07
N ASP A 22 -0.89 -21.31 14.94
CA ASP A 22 -1.64 -20.92 16.12
C ASP A 22 -3.13 -21.12 15.85
N GLN A 23 -3.70 -22.05 16.57
CA GLN A 23 -5.12 -22.39 16.52
C GLN A 23 -5.93 -21.22 17.11
N PRO A 24 -7.06 -20.83 16.53
CA PRO A 24 -7.88 -19.79 17.10
C PRO A 24 -8.65 -20.33 18.31
N GLU A 25 -8.36 -19.80 19.49
CA GLU A 25 -9.31 -19.89 20.60
C GLU A 25 -10.57 -19.10 20.22
N GLN A 26 -11.63 -19.86 20.08
CA GLN A 26 -12.98 -19.36 19.87
C GLN A 26 -13.42 -18.57 21.11
N SER A 27 -13.64 -17.29 20.95
CA SER A 27 -14.61 -16.55 21.73
C SER A 27 -15.61 -15.92 20.75
N GLU A 28 -16.56 -16.76 20.33
CA GLU A 28 -17.76 -16.30 19.67
C GLU A 28 -18.63 -15.55 20.67
N GLN A 29 -18.69 -14.24 20.54
CA GLN A 29 -19.89 -13.49 20.87
C GLN A 29 -20.31 -12.78 19.59
N PRO A 30 -21.54 -13.02 19.08
CA PRO A 30 -22.05 -12.21 17.99
C PRO A 30 -22.31 -10.82 18.58
N ASP A 31 -21.42 -9.89 18.25
CA ASP A 31 -21.72 -8.47 18.38
C ASP A 31 -22.71 -8.16 17.26
N ASP A 32 -24.01 -8.04 17.62
CA ASP A 32 -25.04 -7.49 16.75
C ASP A 32 -24.79 -5.99 16.48
N GLY A 33 -23.54 -5.66 16.15
CA GLY A 33 -23.11 -4.33 15.82
C GLY A 33 -23.83 -3.85 14.57
N PHE A 34 -24.68 -2.84 14.72
CA PHE A 34 -25.23 -2.11 13.59
C PHE A 34 -24.06 -1.62 12.72
N PRO A 35 -24.10 -1.86 11.40
CA PRO A 35 -23.08 -1.32 10.51
C PRO A 35 -23.01 0.19 10.69
N LEU A 36 -21.83 0.68 11.10
CA LEU A 36 -21.62 2.10 11.31
C LEU A 36 -21.32 2.74 9.94
N ASP A 37 -22.23 3.58 9.47
CA ASP A 37 -21.93 4.47 8.36
C ASP A 37 -20.84 5.45 8.79
N THR A 38 -19.70 5.38 8.14
CA THR A 38 -18.53 6.16 8.51
C THR A 38 -18.38 7.35 7.56
N GLU A 39 -18.64 8.55 8.07
CA GLU A 39 -18.32 9.79 7.40
C GLU A 39 -17.17 10.51 8.10
N ILE A 40 -16.14 10.92 7.33
CA ILE A 40 -14.96 11.57 7.87
C ILE A 40 -14.80 12.91 7.17
N SER A 41 -14.82 14.01 7.92
CA SER A 41 -14.77 15.35 7.37
C SER A 41 -13.46 16.08 7.68
N PHE A 42 -12.98 16.86 6.72
CA PHE A 42 -11.84 17.76 6.84
C PHE A 42 -12.20 19.18 6.39
N PRO A 43 -11.63 20.23 7.02
CA PRO A 43 -11.90 21.61 6.61
C PRO A 43 -11.30 21.89 5.21
N LEU A 44 -12.02 22.69 4.41
CA LEU A 44 -11.54 23.17 3.12
C LEU A 44 -10.46 24.25 3.23
N THR A 45 -10.29 24.87 4.40
CA THR A 45 -9.36 25.99 4.61
C THR A 45 -7.91 25.65 4.27
N ASP A 46 -7.53 24.39 4.40
CA ASP A 46 -6.16 23.91 4.11
C ASP A 46 -5.96 23.52 2.63
N HIS A 47 -7.04 23.61 1.84
CA HIS A 47 -7.02 23.18 0.45
C HIS A 47 -6.86 24.35 -0.52
N THR A 48 -6.20 24.02 -1.62
CA THR A 48 -6.10 24.86 -2.84
C THR A 48 -6.80 24.15 -3.99
N VAL A 49 -7.00 24.83 -5.12
CA VAL A 49 -7.48 24.21 -6.36
C VAL A 49 -6.63 22.98 -6.70
N GLN A 50 -5.29 23.10 -6.60
CA GLN A 50 -4.40 22.00 -6.93
C GLN A 50 -4.56 20.80 -5.98
N SER A 51 -4.74 21.04 -4.68
CA SER A 51 -4.91 19.93 -3.73
C SER A 51 -6.24 19.20 -3.90
N LEU A 52 -7.34 19.90 -4.21
CA LEU A 52 -8.61 19.24 -4.55
C LEU A 52 -8.49 18.44 -5.86
N THR A 53 -7.85 19.02 -6.88
CA THR A 53 -7.55 18.30 -8.12
C THR A 53 -6.70 17.06 -7.84
N ASN A 54 -5.69 17.15 -6.98
CA ASN A 54 -4.87 16.02 -6.56
C ASN A 54 -5.71 14.91 -5.90
N LEU A 55 -6.67 15.27 -5.04
CA LEU A 55 -7.54 14.30 -4.38
C LEU A 55 -8.42 13.57 -5.41
N ILE A 56 -9.04 14.30 -6.35
CA ILE A 56 -9.85 13.71 -7.42
C ILE A 56 -9.01 12.79 -8.31
N CYS A 57 -7.82 13.22 -8.72
CA CYS A 57 -6.88 12.39 -9.48
C CYS A 57 -6.44 11.13 -8.71
N MET A 58 -6.33 11.22 -7.39
CA MET A 58 -6.02 10.06 -6.53
C MET A 58 -7.19 9.08 -6.49
N ILE A 59 -8.42 9.58 -6.33
CA ILE A 59 -9.63 8.76 -6.37
C ILE A 59 -9.78 8.12 -7.74
N HIS A 60 -9.58 8.86 -8.83
CA HIS A 60 -9.60 8.29 -10.17
C HIS A 60 -8.63 7.12 -10.30
N SER A 61 -7.35 7.33 -9.96
CA SER A 61 -6.30 6.35 -10.19
C SER A 61 -6.32 5.15 -9.21
N ARG A 62 -6.97 5.27 -8.05
CA ARG A 62 -6.93 4.27 -6.97
C ARG A 62 -8.31 3.87 -6.45
N GLY A 63 -9.37 4.54 -6.90
CA GLY A 63 -10.72 4.35 -6.38
C GLY A 63 -11.19 2.92 -6.42
N ALA A 64 -11.01 2.21 -7.53
CA ALA A 64 -11.38 0.79 -7.64
C ALA A 64 -10.68 -0.09 -6.59
N LEU A 65 -9.38 0.13 -6.39
CA LEU A 65 -8.59 -0.63 -5.42
C LEU A 65 -8.98 -0.29 -3.97
N ILE A 66 -9.22 1.00 -3.69
CA ILE A 66 -9.68 1.47 -2.38
C ILE A 66 -11.07 0.89 -2.10
N SER A 67 -12.01 1.03 -3.04
CA SER A 67 -13.39 0.52 -2.89
C SER A 67 -13.43 -0.95 -2.56
N LYS A 68 -12.64 -1.76 -3.25
CA LYS A 68 -12.53 -3.19 -2.97
C LYS A 68 -11.93 -3.47 -1.60
N ALA A 69 -10.92 -2.71 -1.17
CA ALA A 69 -10.25 -2.88 0.11
C ALA A 69 -11.16 -2.60 1.31
N ILE A 70 -12.06 -1.62 1.18
CA ILE A 70 -12.89 -1.13 2.29
C ILE A 70 -14.37 -1.54 2.18
N GLY A 71 -14.74 -2.28 1.14
CA GLY A 71 -16.14 -2.65 0.88
C GLY A 71 -17.06 -1.46 0.61
N GLY A 72 -16.51 -0.36 0.11
CA GLY A 72 -17.22 0.90 -0.14
C GLY A 72 -17.16 1.35 -1.60
N GLU A 73 -17.30 2.64 -1.85
CA GLU A 73 -17.30 3.18 -3.21
C GLU A 73 -16.53 4.51 -3.30
N PHE A 74 -15.35 4.45 -3.93
CA PHE A 74 -14.57 5.61 -4.36
C PHE A 74 -14.38 5.55 -5.86
N TYR A 75 -14.86 6.56 -6.55
CA TYR A 75 -14.79 6.62 -8.00
C TYR A 75 -14.69 8.07 -8.47
N ALA A 76 -13.90 8.33 -9.49
CA ALA A 76 -13.90 9.57 -10.25
C ALA A 76 -13.63 9.22 -11.71
N ASP A 77 -14.53 9.62 -12.61
CA ASP A 77 -14.40 9.32 -14.02
C ASP A 77 -13.27 10.13 -14.69
N GLN A 78 -12.71 9.57 -15.76
CA GLN A 78 -11.65 10.23 -16.54
C GLN A 78 -12.18 11.52 -17.19
N THR A 79 -13.44 11.56 -17.61
CA THR A 79 -14.04 12.73 -18.24
C THR A 79 -14.11 13.92 -17.28
N LEU A 80 -14.43 13.69 -16.00
CA LEU A 80 -14.38 14.71 -14.95
C LEU A 80 -12.93 15.21 -14.75
N VAL A 81 -11.96 14.30 -14.69
CA VAL A 81 -10.55 14.65 -14.54
C VAL A 81 -10.06 15.50 -15.70
N ASP A 82 -10.41 15.13 -16.92
CA ASP A 82 -10.04 15.86 -18.14
C ASP A 82 -10.72 17.23 -18.21
N ALA A 83 -11.99 17.32 -17.80
CA ALA A 83 -12.72 18.57 -17.72
C ALA A 83 -12.09 19.53 -16.69
N ILE A 84 -11.71 19.03 -15.51
CA ILE A 84 -10.98 19.82 -14.50
C ILE A 84 -9.62 20.26 -15.04
N ALA A 85 -8.88 19.39 -15.71
CA ALA A 85 -7.56 19.71 -16.28
C ALA A 85 -7.64 20.74 -17.42
N GLY A 86 -8.73 20.77 -18.16
CA GLY A 86 -8.99 21.74 -19.25
C GLY A 86 -9.47 23.11 -18.77
N HIS A 87 -9.78 23.27 -17.48
CA HIS A 87 -10.33 24.50 -16.91
C HIS A 87 -9.32 25.22 -16.00
N SER A 88 -9.43 26.54 -15.92
CA SER A 88 -8.61 27.36 -15.02
C SER A 88 -9.49 27.95 -13.93
N PHE A 89 -9.35 27.44 -12.71
CA PHE A 89 -10.14 27.90 -11.57
C PHE A 89 -9.37 28.97 -10.77
N ARG A 90 -10.08 30.01 -10.34
CA ARG A 90 -9.54 31.11 -9.53
C ARG A 90 -9.58 30.82 -8.03
N SER A 91 -10.49 29.93 -7.62
CA SER A 91 -10.69 29.56 -6.23
C SER A 91 -11.17 28.12 -6.10
N ILE A 92 -11.05 27.57 -4.88
CA ILE A 92 -11.58 26.24 -4.58
C ILE A 92 -13.10 26.18 -4.71
N TYR A 93 -13.80 27.29 -4.40
CA TYR A 93 -15.24 27.36 -4.49
C TYR A 93 -15.73 27.31 -5.94
N GLU A 94 -14.98 27.92 -6.87
CA GLU A 94 -15.26 27.82 -8.30
C GLU A 94 -15.09 26.38 -8.81
N LEU A 95 -14.04 25.68 -8.37
CA LEU A 95 -13.86 24.26 -8.67
C LEU A 95 -15.00 23.40 -8.09
N ILE A 96 -15.39 23.64 -6.83
CA ILE A 96 -16.47 22.90 -6.18
C ILE A 96 -17.82 23.17 -6.90
N ALA A 97 -18.10 24.42 -7.28
CA ALA A 97 -19.29 24.74 -8.04
C ALA A 97 -19.31 24.02 -9.40
N PHE A 98 -18.16 24.01 -10.08
CA PHE A 98 -18.00 23.27 -11.34
C PHE A 98 -18.26 21.77 -11.16
N ILE A 99 -17.71 21.14 -10.10
CA ILE A 99 -17.93 19.72 -9.83
C ILE A 99 -19.42 19.44 -9.56
N ARG A 100 -20.09 20.27 -8.76
CA ARG A 100 -21.52 20.12 -8.47
C ARG A 100 -22.39 20.22 -9.72
N GLU A 101 -22.12 21.22 -10.57
CA GLU A 101 -22.82 21.37 -11.86
C GLU A 101 -22.57 20.16 -12.78
N TRP A 102 -21.33 19.64 -12.79
CA TRP A 102 -20.98 18.44 -13.54
C TRP A 102 -21.76 17.22 -13.05
N GLU A 103 -21.85 17.02 -11.74
CA GLU A 103 -22.54 15.90 -11.12
C GLU A 103 -24.07 15.92 -11.35
N GLU A 104 -24.70 17.08 -11.59
CA GLU A 104 -26.10 17.14 -11.93
C GLU A 104 -26.44 16.43 -13.26
N THR A 105 -25.49 16.43 -14.18
CA THR A 105 -25.64 15.80 -15.50
C THR A 105 -24.93 14.45 -15.60
N ASN A 106 -23.87 14.24 -14.83
CA ASN A 106 -23.01 13.08 -14.87
C ASN A 106 -22.56 12.71 -13.44
N PRO A 107 -23.22 11.78 -12.75
CA PRO A 107 -22.82 11.40 -11.39
C PRO A 107 -21.53 10.55 -11.41
N GLU A 108 -20.41 11.22 -11.62
CA GLU A 108 -19.12 10.59 -11.91
C GLU A 108 -18.09 10.71 -10.77
N LEU A 109 -18.46 11.35 -9.65
CA LEU A 109 -17.63 11.43 -8.45
C LEU A 109 -18.33 10.74 -7.28
N LYS A 110 -17.70 9.74 -6.70
CA LYS A 110 -18.21 9.00 -5.55
C LYS A 110 -17.16 8.88 -4.45
N GLY A 111 -17.63 8.76 -3.23
CA GLY A 111 -16.80 8.56 -2.05
C GLY A 111 -16.37 9.85 -1.36
N ILE A 112 -16.50 10.99 -2.01
CA ILE A 112 -16.35 12.30 -1.38
C ILE A 112 -17.44 13.26 -1.86
N TYR A 113 -17.79 14.20 -1.00
CA TYR A 113 -18.63 15.35 -1.37
C TYR A 113 -18.23 16.61 -0.59
N PHE A 114 -18.77 17.76 -0.95
CA PHE A 114 -18.43 19.04 -0.35
C PHE A 114 -19.65 19.68 0.31
N ALA A 115 -19.59 19.96 1.59
CA ALA A 115 -20.64 20.64 2.36
C ALA A 115 -20.03 21.46 3.50
N ASP A 116 -20.65 22.59 3.85
CA ASP A 116 -20.31 23.42 5.01
C ASP A 116 -18.82 23.72 5.16
N ASP A 117 -18.16 24.13 4.07
CA ASP A 117 -16.72 24.37 4.00
C ASP A 117 -15.84 23.17 4.41
N LYS A 118 -16.33 21.96 4.16
CA LYS A 118 -15.65 20.70 4.41
C LYS A 118 -15.63 19.80 3.19
N ILE A 119 -14.59 18.97 3.12
CA ILE A 119 -14.59 17.74 2.34
C ILE A 119 -15.08 16.62 3.22
N ILE A 120 -16.06 15.87 2.77
CA ILE A 120 -16.61 14.72 3.49
C ILE A 120 -16.29 13.47 2.69
N PHE A 121 -15.59 12.54 3.34
CA PHE A 121 -15.33 11.21 2.83
C PHE A 121 -16.48 10.30 3.29
N SER A 122 -17.31 9.87 2.38
CA SER A 122 -18.52 9.06 2.62
C SER A 122 -18.49 7.71 1.89
N GLY A 123 -17.44 7.45 1.13
CA GLY A 123 -17.32 6.23 0.30
C GLY A 123 -16.91 4.98 1.07
N PHE A 124 -16.83 5.02 2.40
CA PHE A 124 -16.50 3.85 3.20
C PHE A 124 -17.69 2.92 3.29
N GLY A 125 -17.43 1.60 3.14
CA GLY A 125 -18.41 0.58 3.45
C GLY A 125 -18.73 0.54 4.95
N ALA A 126 -19.76 -0.22 5.32
CA ALA A 126 -20.08 -0.45 6.71
C ALA A 126 -18.89 -1.06 7.44
N ALA A 127 -18.43 -0.37 8.49
CA ALA A 127 -17.32 -0.85 9.29
C ALA A 127 -17.85 -1.92 10.28
N PRO A 128 -17.27 -3.13 10.30
CA PRO A 128 -17.73 -4.19 11.18
C PRO A 128 -17.38 -3.93 12.65
N ASP A 129 -16.33 -3.15 12.92
CA ASP A 129 -15.82 -2.88 14.26
C ASP A 129 -15.08 -1.54 14.36
N ALA A 130 -14.66 -1.20 15.58
CA ALA A 130 -13.93 0.04 15.87
C ALA A 130 -12.53 0.09 15.22
N GLU A 131 -11.87 -1.05 14.98
CA GLU A 131 -10.58 -1.10 14.30
C GLU A 131 -10.71 -0.68 12.84
N HIS A 132 -11.77 -1.12 12.15
CA HIS A 132 -12.08 -0.70 10.78
C HIS A 132 -12.37 0.79 10.70
N VAL A 133 -13.22 1.32 11.61
CA VAL A 133 -13.50 2.76 11.69
C VAL A 133 -12.21 3.57 11.88
N GLN A 134 -11.35 3.13 12.79
CA GLN A 134 -10.06 3.79 13.02
C GLN A 134 -9.15 3.72 11.78
N THR A 135 -9.08 2.57 11.12
CA THR A 135 -8.30 2.37 9.90
C THR A 135 -8.81 3.24 8.76
N PHE A 136 -10.12 3.33 8.57
CA PHE A 136 -10.74 4.19 7.56
C PHE A 136 -10.47 5.67 7.85
N THR A 137 -10.56 6.08 9.12
CA THR A 137 -10.22 7.44 9.54
C THR A 137 -8.76 7.79 9.21
N LYS A 138 -7.83 6.89 9.52
CA LYS A 138 -6.41 7.06 9.17
C LYS A 138 -6.19 7.12 7.66
N LEU A 139 -6.91 6.30 6.89
CA LEU A 139 -6.83 6.28 5.43
C LEU A 139 -7.31 7.61 4.84
N ALA A 140 -8.49 8.10 5.24
CA ALA A 140 -9.00 9.40 4.81
C ALA A 140 -8.03 10.54 5.16
N ALA A 141 -7.50 10.57 6.39
CA ALA A 141 -6.52 11.56 6.81
C ALA A 141 -5.22 11.51 6.00
N ALA A 142 -4.74 10.32 5.65
CA ALA A 142 -3.55 10.15 4.82
C ALA A 142 -3.79 10.59 3.37
N MET A 143 -4.95 10.27 2.79
CA MET A 143 -5.35 10.73 1.46
C MET A 143 -5.46 12.26 1.42
N ASN A 144 -6.13 12.85 2.41
CA ASN A 144 -6.27 14.29 2.54
C ASN A 144 -4.90 14.99 2.65
N ARG A 145 -4.04 14.52 3.54
CA ARG A 145 -2.67 15.04 3.70
C ARG A 145 -1.84 14.90 2.43
N MET A 146 -1.92 13.75 1.74
CA MET A 146 -1.23 13.51 0.48
C MET A 146 -1.69 14.50 -0.59
N ALA A 147 -3.00 14.74 -0.70
CA ALA A 147 -3.58 15.70 -1.64
C ALA A 147 -3.03 17.13 -1.41
N ILE A 148 -2.90 17.56 -0.15
CA ILE A 148 -2.38 18.87 0.23
C ILE A 148 -0.88 18.99 -0.04
N THR A 149 -0.10 17.96 0.31
CA THR A 149 1.37 18.04 0.29
C THR A 149 1.98 17.80 -1.07
N GLN A 150 1.31 17.07 -1.96
CA GLN A 150 1.83 16.77 -3.29
C GLN A 150 1.66 17.95 -4.23
N LYS A 151 2.71 18.25 -5.01
CA LYS A 151 2.63 19.28 -6.05
C LYS A 151 1.64 18.90 -7.16
N ARG A 152 1.64 17.62 -7.54
CA ARG A 152 0.75 17.08 -8.57
C ARG A 152 0.60 15.57 -8.42
N VAL A 153 -0.63 15.10 -8.46
CA VAL A 153 -1.00 13.68 -8.58
C VAL A 153 -1.38 13.41 -10.03
N GLN A 154 -0.88 12.32 -10.60
CA GLN A 154 -1.24 11.90 -11.95
C GLN A 154 -2.51 11.05 -11.91
N ALA A 155 -3.48 11.38 -12.75
CA ALA A 155 -4.64 10.55 -13.01
C ALA A 155 -4.23 9.47 -14.02
N LYS A 156 -3.60 8.42 -13.54
CA LYS A 156 -3.18 7.29 -14.36
C LYS A 156 -3.70 6.01 -13.72
N ASP A 157 -4.34 5.19 -14.53
CA ASP A 157 -4.75 3.85 -14.10
C ASP A 157 -3.58 3.06 -13.54
N VAL A 158 -3.88 2.35 -12.50
CA VAL A 158 -2.91 1.50 -11.81
C VAL A 158 -3.03 0.10 -12.35
N ASP A 159 -1.88 -0.51 -12.59
CA ASP A 159 -1.80 -1.94 -12.82
C ASP A 159 -2.22 -2.67 -11.54
N ASP A 160 -3.42 -3.21 -11.53
CA ASP A 160 -4.04 -3.94 -10.43
C ASP A 160 -3.98 -5.48 -10.60
N SER A 161 -3.18 -5.95 -11.54
CA SER A 161 -2.95 -7.39 -11.77
C SER A 161 -2.53 -8.13 -10.50
N ASN A 162 -1.86 -7.41 -9.57
CA ASN A 162 -1.59 -7.84 -8.21
C ASN A 162 -2.04 -6.76 -7.22
N GLU A 163 -3.31 -6.82 -6.82
CA GLU A 163 -3.96 -5.81 -5.98
C GLU A 163 -3.24 -5.59 -4.64
N LYS A 164 -2.85 -6.67 -3.95
CA LYS A 164 -2.13 -6.57 -2.67
C LYS A 164 -0.80 -5.85 -2.81
N TYR A 165 -0.06 -6.12 -3.88
CA TYR A 165 1.19 -5.44 -4.15
C TYR A 165 0.97 -3.96 -4.47
N ALA A 166 0.02 -3.66 -5.36
CA ALA A 166 -0.32 -2.29 -5.74
C ALA A 166 -0.78 -1.46 -4.54
N MET A 167 -1.64 -2.05 -3.68
CA MET A 167 -2.13 -1.41 -2.45
C MET A 167 -0.98 -1.19 -1.46
N ARG A 168 -0.15 -2.19 -1.19
CA ARG A 168 0.98 -2.06 -0.27
C ARG A 168 1.92 -0.92 -0.65
N ILE A 169 2.32 -0.85 -1.93
CA ILE A 169 3.22 0.22 -2.41
C ILE A 169 2.57 1.59 -2.23
N TRP A 170 1.28 1.71 -2.52
CA TRP A 170 0.57 2.96 -2.35
C TRP A 170 0.42 3.34 -0.88
N LEU A 171 0.04 2.40 0.00
CA LEU A 171 -0.08 2.62 1.44
C LEU A 171 1.23 3.12 2.05
N VAL A 172 2.37 2.52 1.71
CA VAL A 172 3.69 3.00 2.15
C VAL A 172 3.92 4.43 1.69
N ARG A 173 3.57 4.76 0.45
CA ARG A 173 3.74 6.10 -0.11
C ARG A 173 2.91 7.16 0.61
N ILE A 174 1.69 6.84 1.06
CA ILE A 174 0.82 7.77 1.80
C ILE A 174 1.09 7.79 3.30
N GLY A 175 2.07 7.01 3.79
CA GLY A 175 2.53 7.06 5.18
C GLY A 175 2.18 5.86 6.06
N PHE A 176 1.66 4.77 5.49
CA PHE A 176 1.39 3.52 6.23
C PHE A 176 2.59 2.55 6.22
N GLY A 177 3.83 3.07 6.20
CA GLY A 177 5.04 2.24 6.06
C GLY A 177 5.54 1.61 7.35
N GLY A 178 5.28 2.20 8.50
CA GLY A 178 5.82 1.78 9.80
C GLY A 178 5.19 0.51 10.38
N ALA A 179 5.80 -0.01 11.45
CA ALA A 179 5.31 -1.17 12.18
C ALA A 179 3.94 -0.88 12.85
N GLU A 180 3.74 0.37 13.27
CA GLU A 180 2.50 0.88 13.87
C GLU A 180 1.28 0.74 12.97
N TYR A 181 1.48 0.70 11.65
CA TYR A 181 0.40 0.52 10.66
C TYR A 181 0.23 -0.94 10.19
N LYS A 182 0.86 -1.92 10.87
CA LYS A 182 0.76 -3.34 10.45
C LYS A 182 -0.70 -3.83 10.48
N ALA A 183 -1.45 -3.50 11.54
CA ALA A 183 -2.87 -3.86 11.67
C ALA A 183 -3.72 -3.16 10.59
N ASP A 184 -3.54 -1.85 10.42
CA ASP A 184 -4.28 -1.09 9.41
C ASP A 184 -4.03 -1.63 7.99
N ARG A 185 -2.77 -1.97 7.65
CA ARG A 185 -2.46 -2.59 6.36
C ARG A 185 -3.10 -3.96 6.19
N ARG A 186 -3.20 -4.77 7.25
CA ARG A 186 -3.89 -6.07 7.19
C ARG A 186 -5.35 -5.88 6.81
N ILE A 187 -6.06 -4.99 7.51
CA ILE A 187 -7.47 -4.64 7.23
C ILE A 187 -7.61 -4.17 5.78
N LEU A 188 -6.81 -3.20 5.33
CA LEU A 188 -6.89 -2.63 3.98
C LEU A 188 -6.47 -3.59 2.86
N MET A 189 -5.91 -4.75 3.18
CA MET A 189 -5.53 -5.77 2.18
C MET A 189 -6.34 -7.05 2.27
N GLU A 190 -7.27 -7.14 3.19
CA GLU A 190 -8.03 -8.37 3.48
C GLU A 190 -8.84 -8.85 2.26
N HIS A 191 -9.56 -7.94 1.63
CA HIS A 191 -10.43 -8.24 0.49
C HIS A 191 -9.72 -8.19 -0.88
N LEU A 192 -8.41 -7.91 -0.89
CA LEU A 192 -7.64 -7.82 -2.12
C LEU A 192 -7.04 -9.17 -2.52
N THR A 193 -6.82 -9.35 -3.82
CA THR A 193 -6.22 -10.58 -4.38
C THR A 193 -4.72 -10.42 -4.62
N GLY A 194 -4.00 -11.56 -4.72
CA GLY A 194 -2.57 -11.57 -4.99
C GLY A 194 -1.70 -11.64 -3.73
N HIS A 195 -0.45 -11.23 -3.85
CA HIS A 195 0.55 -11.27 -2.76
C HIS A 195 1.31 -9.94 -2.64
N THR A 196 1.88 -9.68 -1.47
CA THR A 196 2.52 -8.40 -1.17
C THR A 196 3.99 -8.30 -1.59
N ALA A 197 4.67 -9.43 -1.86
CA ALA A 197 6.12 -9.49 -2.01
C ALA A 197 6.63 -9.17 -3.43
N PHE A 198 5.87 -9.53 -4.46
CA PHE A 198 6.29 -9.37 -5.85
C PHE A 198 5.21 -8.70 -6.67
N ARG A 199 5.61 -7.95 -7.70
CA ARG A 199 4.66 -7.28 -8.58
C ARG A 199 3.84 -8.26 -9.40
N ASN A 200 4.50 -9.32 -9.93
CA ASN A 200 3.90 -10.37 -10.74
C ASN A 200 4.57 -11.73 -10.50
N ASP A 201 3.97 -12.79 -11.02
CA ASP A 201 4.47 -14.15 -10.87
C ASP A 201 5.82 -14.37 -11.57
N GLU A 202 6.14 -13.62 -12.61
CA GLU A 202 7.45 -13.67 -13.27
C GLU A 202 8.57 -13.19 -12.37
N GLU A 203 8.36 -12.09 -11.64
CA GLU A 203 9.35 -11.59 -10.67
C GLU A 203 9.55 -12.58 -9.53
N LYS A 204 8.46 -13.19 -9.05
CA LYS A 204 8.50 -14.26 -8.05
C LYS A 204 9.31 -15.46 -8.55
N ALA A 205 9.06 -15.91 -9.76
CA ALA A 205 9.80 -17.02 -10.37
C ALA A 205 11.29 -16.72 -10.50
N LYS A 206 11.66 -15.55 -11.02
CA LYS A 206 13.05 -15.08 -11.14
C LYS A 206 13.75 -14.99 -9.77
N TRP A 207 13.04 -14.50 -8.75
CA TRP A 207 13.59 -14.43 -7.39
C TRP A 207 13.82 -15.84 -6.82
N THR A 208 12.85 -16.74 -6.95
CA THR A 208 12.96 -18.13 -6.48
C THR A 208 14.13 -18.85 -7.15
N GLU A 209 14.30 -18.67 -8.44
CA GLU A 209 15.41 -19.24 -9.20
C GLU A 209 16.77 -18.70 -8.72
N ARG A 210 16.86 -17.38 -8.49
CA ARG A 210 18.08 -16.76 -7.92
C ARG A 210 18.39 -17.29 -6.52
N GLN A 211 17.39 -17.47 -5.67
CA GLN A 211 17.58 -18.01 -4.32
C GLN A 211 18.02 -19.47 -4.36
N LYS A 212 17.45 -20.26 -5.26
CA LYS A 212 17.87 -21.65 -5.48
C LYS A 212 19.32 -21.70 -5.95
N ALA A 213 19.70 -20.92 -6.94
CA ALA A 213 21.07 -20.86 -7.43
C ALA A 213 22.07 -20.43 -6.34
N LYS A 214 21.69 -19.45 -5.49
CA LYS A 214 22.54 -19.05 -4.34
C LYS A 214 22.71 -20.17 -3.31
N ARG A 215 21.63 -20.91 -3.00
CA ARG A 215 21.71 -22.06 -2.07
C ARG A 215 22.57 -23.18 -2.64
N ASP A 216 22.39 -23.47 -3.91
CA ASP A 216 23.15 -24.53 -4.59
C ASP A 216 24.65 -24.16 -4.67
N ALA A 217 24.99 -22.90 -4.96
CA ALA A 217 26.35 -22.40 -4.93
C ALA A 217 26.96 -22.41 -3.52
N ALA A 218 26.22 -22.01 -2.50
CA ALA A 218 26.67 -22.06 -1.11
C ALA A 218 26.89 -23.49 -0.62
N LYS A 219 26.04 -24.43 -1.05
CA LYS A 219 26.19 -25.86 -0.74
C LYS A 219 27.41 -26.47 -1.44
N ALA A 220 27.64 -26.09 -2.71
CA ALA A 220 28.83 -26.53 -3.45
C ALA A 220 30.13 -25.99 -2.82
N ALA A 221 30.16 -24.71 -2.41
CA ALA A 221 31.30 -24.13 -1.72
C ALA A 221 31.60 -24.85 -0.38
N LYS A 222 30.53 -25.14 0.39
CA LYS A 222 30.68 -25.85 1.67
C LYS A 222 31.17 -27.29 1.52
N ASN A 223 30.75 -28.00 0.48
CA ASN A 223 31.23 -29.33 0.17
C ASN A 223 32.69 -29.32 -0.32
N ALA A 224 33.11 -28.30 -1.07
CA ALA A 224 34.50 -28.14 -1.50
C ALA A 224 35.47 -27.88 -0.31
N GLU A 225 35.04 -27.10 0.70
CA GLU A 225 35.81 -26.85 1.91
C GLU A 225 35.92 -28.11 2.80
N THR A 226 34.92 -28.99 2.76
CA THR A 226 34.95 -30.26 3.54
C THR A 226 35.83 -31.31 2.87
N ASP A 227 35.90 -31.34 1.54
CA ASP A 227 36.79 -32.29 0.80
C ASP A 227 38.27 -31.90 0.95
N ASP A 228 38.60 -30.61 1.01
CA ASP A 228 39.94 -30.12 1.20
C ASP A 228 40.49 -30.45 2.62
N GLN A 229 39.62 -30.44 3.64
CA GLN A 229 40.01 -30.81 5.01
C GLN A 229 40.17 -32.33 5.22
N THR A 230 39.56 -33.15 4.38
CA THR A 230 39.77 -34.63 4.47
C THR A 230 41.00 -35.07 3.72
N ALA A 231 41.48 -34.33 2.72
CA ALA A 231 42.70 -34.64 1.97
C ALA A 231 44.00 -34.36 2.79
N ASP A 232 43.96 -33.39 3.71
CA ASP A 232 45.13 -32.99 4.50
C ASP A 232 45.33 -33.91 5.74
N THR A 233 44.31 -34.70 6.12
CA THR A 233 44.42 -35.68 7.27
C THR A 233 44.95 -37.03 6.86
N ASP A 234 45.01 -37.38 5.57
CA ASP A 234 45.47 -38.69 5.12
C ASP A 234 47.01 -38.72 4.83
N GLN A 235 47.64 -37.51 4.72
CA GLN A 235 49.10 -37.42 4.49
C GLN A 235 49.96 -37.49 5.77
N THR A 236 49.38 -37.37 6.96
CA THR A 236 50.11 -37.40 8.23
C THR A 236 50.17 -38.78 8.90
N ALA A 237 49.56 -39.81 8.32
CA ALA A 237 49.50 -41.15 8.90
C ALA A 237 50.57 -42.13 8.34
N GLU A 238 51.38 -41.75 7.36
CA GLU A 238 52.38 -42.61 6.75
C GLU A 238 53.84 -42.31 7.16
N GLU A 239 54.10 -41.28 7.98
CA GLU A 239 55.49 -40.93 8.38
C GLU A 239 55.93 -41.45 9.77
N ASP A 240 55.10 -42.19 10.54
CA ASP A 240 55.48 -42.72 11.86
C ASP A 240 55.64 -44.25 11.91
N ALA A 241 55.95 -44.89 10.77
CA ALA A 241 56.25 -46.36 10.76
C ALA A 241 57.58 -46.65 10.05
N GLU A 242 58.73 -46.20 10.67
CA GLU A 242 60.06 -46.78 10.47
C GLU A 242 60.92 -46.71 11.74
#